data_c96b7cc78a286c62235aefce5ebaba1d
#
_entry.id   c96b7cc78a286c62235aefce5ebaba1d
#
_cell.length_a   1.000
_cell.length_b   1.000
_cell.length_c   1.000
_cell.angle_alpha   90.00
_cell.angle_beta   90.00
_cell.angle_gamma   90.00
#
_symmetry.space_group_name_H-M   'P 1'
#
loop_
_entity.id
_entity.type
_entity.pdbx_description
1 polymer ?
#
loop_
_entity_poly.entity_id
_entity_poly.type
_entity_poly.pdbx_seq_one_letter_code
_entity_poly.pdbx_strand_id
1 'polypeptide(L)'
;KFDDNCYELTVLRWFRDNFVSKEDIEHYYEVAPIIVEAINKEEQSDIIYDYIYDNIVDYCVEQIEQGNYDKAYSRYKNSVLILEEQFAKPVLINRFVKTLKLKTNN
;
A
#
# COMPACT_ATOMS: atom_id res chain seq x y z
N LYS A 1 9.07 5.51 11.23
CA LYS A 1 9.00 6.89 10.69
C LYS A 1 7.69 7.58 11.04
N PHE A 2 6.62 6.83 11.15
CA PHE A 2 5.31 7.35 11.51
C PHE A 2 4.91 6.91 12.90
N ASP A 3 4.53 7.88 13.72
CA ASP A 3 3.79 7.63 14.93
C ASP A 3 2.31 7.43 14.57
N ASP A 4 1.61 6.53 15.24
CA ASP A 4 0.18 6.27 15.00
C ASP A 4 -0.69 7.52 15.18
N ASN A 5 -0.21 8.51 15.91
CA ASN A 5 -0.92 9.76 16.17
C ASN A 5 -0.40 10.94 15.34
N CYS A 6 0.45 10.70 14.34
CA CYS A 6 0.95 11.80 13.52
C CYS A 6 -0.18 12.40 12.66
N TYR A 7 0.03 13.66 12.28
CA TYR A 7 -0.94 14.43 11.52
C TYR A 7 -1.32 13.74 10.21
N GLU A 8 -0.31 13.25 9.48
CA GLU A 8 -0.52 12.61 8.17
C GLU A 8 -1.43 11.40 8.27
N LEU A 9 -1.21 10.54 9.24
CA LEU A 9 -2.05 9.37 9.45
C LEU A 9 -3.47 9.75 9.88
N THR A 10 -3.61 10.79 10.68
CA THR A 10 -4.92 11.30 11.07
C THR A 10 -5.72 11.76 9.86
N VAL A 11 -5.10 12.53 8.96
CA VAL A 11 -5.72 13.01 7.73
C VAL A 11 -6.10 11.84 6.82
N LEU A 12 -5.18 10.88 6.64
CA LEU A 12 -5.43 9.74 5.77
C LEU A 12 -6.55 8.83 6.31
N ARG A 13 -6.62 8.63 7.62
CA ARG A 13 -7.72 7.87 8.25
C ARG A 13 -9.06 8.56 8.06
N TRP A 14 -9.09 9.88 8.21
CA TRP A 14 -10.30 10.66 7.96
C TRP A 14 -10.76 10.50 6.51
N PHE A 15 -9.82 10.60 5.57
CA PHE A 15 -10.12 10.44 4.16
C PHE A 15 -10.64 9.02 3.84
N ARG A 16 -9.98 8.00 4.40
CA ARG A 16 -10.42 6.61 4.25
C ARG A 16 -11.85 6.44 4.70
N ASP A 17 -12.18 6.96 5.89
CA ASP A 17 -13.50 6.74 6.48
C ASP A 17 -14.62 7.48 5.76
N ASN A 18 -14.29 8.56 5.06
CA ASN A 18 -15.30 9.41 4.43
C ASN A 18 -15.38 9.27 2.91
N PHE A 19 -14.33 8.81 2.24
CA PHE A 19 -14.25 8.84 0.78
C PHE A 19 -13.88 7.53 0.12
N VAL A 20 -13.20 6.63 0.81
CA VAL A 20 -12.70 5.40 0.18
C VAL A 20 -13.75 4.31 0.26
N SER A 21 -13.97 3.61 -0.87
CA SER A 21 -14.96 2.52 -0.91
C SER A 21 -14.56 1.36 -0.02
N LYS A 22 -15.56 0.61 0.45
CA LYS A 22 -15.32 -0.56 1.29
C LYS A 22 -14.44 -1.59 0.59
N GLU A 23 -14.67 -1.83 -0.70
CA GLU A 23 -13.87 -2.78 -1.48
C GLU A 23 -12.40 -2.36 -1.53
N ASP A 24 -12.14 -1.07 -1.75
CA ASP A 24 -10.76 -0.57 -1.81
C ASP A 24 -10.07 -0.63 -0.44
N ILE A 25 -10.81 -0.37 0.63
CA ILE A 25 -10.28 -0.51 1.99
C ILE A 25 -9.92 -1.97 2.27
N GLU A 26 -10.80 -2.91 1.96
CA GLU A 26 -10.55 -4.34 2.16
C GLU A 26 -9.36 -4.82 1.34
N HIS A 27 -9.27 -4.39 0.09
CA HIS A 27 -8.14 -4.73 -0.78
C HIS A 27 -6.82 -4.23 -0.19
N TYR A 28 -6.79 -2.99 0.29
CA TYR A 28 -5.61 -2.42 0.93
C TYR A 28 -5.16 -3.25 2.13
N TYR A 29 -6.08 -3.61 3.02
CA TYR A 29 -5.74 -4.40 4.20
C TYR A 29 -5.28 -5.82 3.85
N GLU A 30 -5.71 -6.34 2.73
CA GLU A 30 -5.26 -7.64 2.24
C GLU A 30 -3.83 -7.60 1.72
N VAL A 31 -3.48 -6.58 0.93
CA VAL A 31 -2.18 -6.54 0.25
C VAL A 31 -1.10 -5.79 1.04
N ALA A 32 -1.45 -4.83 1.89
CA ALA A 32 -0.48 -4.01 2.59
C ALA A 32 0.51 -4.81 3.45
N PRO A 33 0.09 -5.80 4.23
CA PRO A 33 1.06 -6.58 5.02
C PRO A 33 2.06 -7.33 4.14
N ILE A 34 1.61 -7.83 2.99
CA ILE A 34 2.48 -8.54 2.04
C ILE A 34 3.49 -7.57 1.43
N ILE A 35 3.04 -6.38 1.04
CA ILE A 35 3.90 -5.32 0.48
C ILE A 35 4.96 -4.92 1.51
N VAL A 36 4.55 -4.63 2.74
CA VAL A 36 5.47 -4.20 3.80
C VAL A 36 6.52 -5.26 4.09
N GLU A 37 6.10 -6.52 4.20
CA GLU A 37 7.04 -7.62 4.43
C GLU A 37 8.06 -7.72 3.29
N ALA A 38 7.60 -7.60 2.03
CA ALA A 38 8.49 -7.67 0.88
C ALA A 38 9.47 -6.48 0.83
N ILE A 39 9.00 -5.26 1.11
CA ILE A 39 9.87 -4.08 1.15
C ILE A 39 10.92 -4.23 2.25
N ASN A 40 10.53 -4.74 3.42
CA ASN A 40 11.46 -4.89 4.55
C ASN A 40 12.59 -5.86 4.27
N LYS A 41 12.45 -6.74 3.29
CA LYS A 41 13.52 -7.66 2.86
C LYS A 41 14.51 -7.02 1.89
N GLU A 42 14.19 -5.84 1.36
CA GLU A 42 15.07 -5.13 0.44
C GLU A 42 16.19 -4.43 1.20
N GLU A 43 17.41 -4.44 0.63
CA GLU A 43 18.54 -3.75 1.25
C GLU A 43 18.31 -2.25 1.33
N GLN A 44 17.58 -1.69 0.37
CA GLN A 44 17.30 -0.26 0.29
C GLN A 44 15.88 0.06 0.73
N SER A 45 15.36 -0.66 1.72
CA SER A 45 14.00 -0.47 2.22
C SER A 45 13.75 0.98 2.66
N ASP A 46 14.73 1.63 3.28
CA ASP A 46 14.60 3.03 3.72
C ASP A 46 14.35 3.96 2.55
N ILE A 47 15.03 3.75 1.42
CA ILE A 47 14.85 4.56 0.21
C ILE A 47 13.45 4.35 -0.36
N ILE A 48 12.97 3.11 -0.36
CA ILE A 48 11.62 2.78 -0.84
C ILE A 48 10.57 3.46 0.03
N TYR A 49 10.69 3.39 1.37
CA TYR A 49 9.75 4.05 2.27
C TYR A 49 9.80 5.56 2.14
N ASP A 50 10.98 6.16 1.94
CA ASP A 50 11.09 7.60 1.72
C ASP A 50 10.38 8.02 0.43
N TYR A 51 10.50 7.21 -0.63
CA TYR A 51 9.79 7.45 -1.88
C TYR A 51 8.27 7.38 -1.67
N ILE A 52 7.79 6.37 -0.96
CA ILE A 52 6.36 6.20 -0.65
C ILE A 52 5.85 7.40 0.14
N TYR A 53 6.61 7.83 1.15
CA TYR A 53 6.24 8.98 1.95
C TYR A 53 6.12 10.25 1.09
N ASP A 54 7.15 10.55 0.32
CA ASP A 54 7.22 11.80 -0.44
C ASP A 54 6.21 11.85 -1.58
N ASN A 55 5.99 10.74 -2.26
CA ASN A 55 5.21 10.72 -3.50
C ASN A 55 3.77 10.22 -3.33
N ILE A 56 3.47 9.55 -2.25
CA ILE A 56 2.13 9.01 -1.99
C ILE A 56 1.51 9.70 -0.78
N VAL A 57 2.11 9.55 0.38
CA VAL A 57 1.53 10.05 1.63
C VAL A 57 1.44 11.58 1.63
N ASP A 58 2.57 12.23 1.40
CA ASP A 58 2.66 13.69 1.43
C ASP A 58 1.79 14.33 0.34
N TYR A 59 1.84 13.76 -0.86
CA TYR A 59 0.99 14.21 -1.97
C TYR A 59 -0.48 14.08 -1.62
N CYS A 60 -0.91 12.91 -1.12
CA CYS A 60 -2.31 12.68 -0.77
C CYS A 60 -2.79 13.63 0.32
N VAL A 61 -1.98 13.83 1.37
CA VAL A 61 -2.33 14.77 2.44
C VAL A 61 -2.50 16.18 1.88
N GLU A 62 -1.59 16.63 1.04
CA GLU A 62 -1.66 17.95 0.42
C GLU A 62 -2.96 18.10 -0.41
N GLN A 63 -3.30 17.10 -1.23
CA GLN A 63 -4.52 17.15 -2.04
C GLN A 63 -5.78 17.14 -1.17
N ILE A 64 -5.79 16.38 -0.09
CA ILE A 64 -6.92 16.35 0.84
C ILE A 64 -7.09 17.72 1.50
N GLU A 65 -5.99 18.35 1.92
CA GLU A 65 -6.03 19.69 2.54
C GLU A 65 -6.57 20.76 1.59
N GLN A 66 -6.31 20.60 0.29
CA GLN A 66 -6.81 21.50 -0.76
C GLN A 66 -8.22 21.17 -1.21
N GLY A 67 -8.82 20.09 -0.70
CA GLY A 67 -10.14 19.64 -1.13
C GLY A 67 -10.15 18.90 -2.46
N ASN A 68 -8.98 18.52 -2.98
CA ASN A 68 -8.85 17.77 -4.24
C ASN A 68 -8.94 16.27 -3.98
N TYR A 69 -10.10 15.81 -3.53
CA TYR A 69 -10.30 14.42 -3.09
C TYR A 69 -10.14 13.41 -4.22
N ASP A 70 -10.53 13.76 -5.44
CA ASP A 70 -10.38 12.87 -6.60
C ASP A 70 -8.91 12.61 -6.91
N LYS A 71 -8.06 13.62 -6.79
CA LYS A 71 -6.62 13.48 -7.01
C LYS A 71 -5.98 12.62 -5.92
N ALA A 72 -6.39 12.81 -4.68
CA ALA A 72 -5.90 12.00 -3.57
C ALA A 72 -6.29 10.53 -3.77
N TYR A 73 -7.54 10.27 -4.11
CA TYR A 73 -8.05 8.91 -4.31
C TYR A 73 -7.33 8.23 -5.47
N SER A 74 -7.17 8.91 -6.60
CA SER A 74 -6.47 8.36 -7.77
C SER A 74 -5.03 7.99 -7.43
N ARG A 75 -4.31 8.88 -6.74
CA ARG A 75 -2.92 8.62 -6.37
C ARG A 75 -2.82 7.43 -5.42
N TYR A 76 -3.68 7.39 -4.40
CA TYR A 76 -3.75 6.29 -3.46
C TYR A 76 -4.00 4.96 -4.19
N LYS A 77 -5.05 4.90 -4.99
CA LYS A 77 -5.46 3.66 -5.65
C LYS A 77 -4.41 3.16 -6.64
N ASN A 78 -3.92 4.06 -7.49
CA ASN A 78 -2.88 3.70 -8.47
C ASN A 78 -1.59 3.25 -7.78
N SER A 79 -1.22 3.89 -6.68
CA SER A 79 -0.02 3.54 -5.93
C SER A 79 -0.14 2.16 -5.29
N VAL A 80 -1.29 1.84 -4.70
CA VAL A 80 -1.53 0.50 -4.14
C VAL A 80 -1.43 -0.56 -5.22
N LEU A 81 -1.99 -0.32 -6.40
CA LEU A 81 -1.92 -1.27 -7.51
C LEU A 81 -0.48 -1.48 -8.00
N ILE A 82 0.31 -0.41 -8.09
CA ILE A 82 1.71 -0.51 -8.49
C ILE A 82 2.52 -1.28 -7.44
N LEU A 83 2.33 -0.96 -6.17
CA LEU A 83 3.05 -1.64 -5.09
C LEU A 83 2.65 -3.11 -5.00
N GLU A 84 1.38 -3.41 -5.21
CA GLU A 84 0.90 -4.79 -5.29
C GLU A 84 1.60 -5.54 -6.42
N GLU A 85 1.67 -4.95 -7.61
CA GLU A 85 2.32 -5.55 -8.77
C GLU A 85 3.80 -5.84 -8.49
N GLN A 86 4.50 -4.92 -7.87
CA GLN A 86 5.94 -5.03 -7.66
C GLN A 86 6.30 -5.92 -6.46
N PHE A 87 5.52 -5.90 -5.39
CA PHE A 87 5.91 -6.52 -4.13
C PHE A 87 4.99 -7.65 -3.68
N ALA A 88 3.68 -7.53 -3.88
CA ALA A 88 2.75 -8.55 -3.40
C ALA A 88 2.59 -9.71 -4.39
N LYS A 89 2.41 -9.44 -5.67
CA LYS A 89 2.22 -10.49 -6.68
C LYS A 89 3.37 -11.48 -6.77
N PRO A 90 4.65 -11.06 -6.75
CA PRO A 90 5.75 -12.03 -6.76
C PRO A 90 5.70 -12.99 -5.58
N VAL A 91 5.35 -12.51 -4.39
CA VAL A 91 5.21 -13.35 -3.20
C VAL A 91 4.06 -14.34 -3.37
N LEU A 92 2.91 -13.88 -3.84
CA LEU A 92 1.72 -14.73 -4.04
C LEU A 92 1.95 -15.78 -5.11
N ILE A 93 2.62 -15.44 -6.20
CA ILE A 93 2.98 -16.38 -7.26
C ILE A 93 3.91 -17.46 -6.71
N ASN A 94 4.91 -17.08 -5.92
CA ASN A 94 5.82 -18.02 -5.28
C ASN A 94 5.10 -19.00 -4.36
N ARG A 95 4.17 -18.51 -3.56
CA ARG A 95 3.34 -19.35 -2.68
C ARG A 95 2.51 -20.34 -3.50
N PHE A 96 1.92 -19.89 -4.60
CA PHE A 96 1.12 -20.72 -5.49
C PHE A 96 1.95 -21.83 -6.14
N VAL A 97 3.14 -21.48 -6.66
CA VAL A 97 4.05 -22.46 -7.28
C VAL A 97 4.48 -23.50 -6.26
N LYS A 98 4.82 -23.12 -5.04
CA LYS A 98 5.19 -24.06 -3.98
C LYS A 98 4.05 -25.02 -3.65
N THR A 99 2.82 -24.50 -3.60
CA THR A 99 1.63 -25.33 -3.35
C THR A 99 1.43 -26.35 -4.46
N LEU A 100 1.59 -25.93 -5.72
CA LEU A 100 1.50 -26.85 -6.88
C LEU A 100 2.55 -27.93 -6.82
N LYS A 101 3.79 -27.59 -6.49
CA LYS A 101 4.89 -28.58 -6.36
C LYS A 101 4.61 -29.60 -5.28
N LEU A 102 4.06 -29.18 -4.15
CA LEU A 102 3.71 -30.10 -3.07
C LEU A 102 2.60 -31.07 -3.52
N LYS A 103 1.62 -30.61 -4.28
CA LYS A 103 0.54 -31.47 -4.78
C LYS A 103 1.01 -32.44 -5.85
N THR A 104 1.94 -32.02 -6.70
CA THR A 104 2.44 -32.89 -7.79
C THR A 104 3.46 -33.92 -7.33
N ASN A 105 4.10 -33.71 -6.18
CA ASN A 105 5.09 -34.63 -5.63
C ASN A 105 4.48 -35.71 -4.74
N ASN A 106 3.18 -35.66 -4.55
CA ASN A 106 2.44 -36.68 -3.84
C ASN A 106 1.78 -37.66 -4.81
#